data_62d665ffab788883708b554d04a4df6c
#
_entry.id   62d665ffab788883708b554d04a4df6c
#
_cell.length_a   1.000
_cell.length_b   1.000
_cell.length_c   1.000
_cell.angle_alpha   90.00
_cell.angle_beta   90.00
_cell.angle_gamma   90.00
#
_symmetry.space_group_name_H-M   'P 1'
#
loop_
_entity.id
_entity.type
_entity.pdbx_description
1 polymer ?
#
loop_
_entity_poly.entity_id
_entity_poly.type
_entity_poly.pdbx_seq_one_letter_code
_entity_poly.pdbx_strand_id
1 'polypeptide(L)'
;MENKFFKKFAVVVTLLAIITLNFSGCFLFNLNTTTPTYSQREYVEPDREAIEKSIEELTELTLKSGNETRILIKRARLMQAFYQAMTSAVVAQIEYYKDVTNSENAERASNIQNFLNEFQNSLLEAEKAIFSSPQYGEYFTELTNEEYAATVLAYKTKTPELLALEATETELETEYSAQSVNPDPDVMANIFAQLVKTRNAIARMNQNQNGEAYSNYHEYAYAEIYGRDYTPDTAAAFRKSLGEAFLPVRNDLLAKVESYTRELAIEASDIMTYIPQIINDSAPDMIDSWNYMKKYGLYDFSAGENKMETSFVIEFPEYDDGFLFLYPYGNFNNDIDAVIHEFGHYNAIFKVDPKKEGSASMNYDLAETHSQCFELLTMPAVKKLLTSIGEESYYENYSYERMTSAVWALLSNAAFDKFEYDVYNADETKLTRSFFETTFTAAANEYWPNYTLPNGKVVGMGYQYYDVSHLFSSPAYCISYSVSLTFASEIWAQENNFAKYKEVVSYGKNHVLADVCYSTGLSYPLDQSSVTAVLNAYKRFISANLGIQYDVSGGTTGDAGTGSF
;
A
#
# COMPACT_ATOMS: atom_id res chain seq x y z
N MET A 1 17.09 -6.23 20.78
CA MET A 1 17.20 -6.19 19.31
C MET A 1 16.41 -4.99 18.86
N GLU A 2 17.05 -4.03 18.27
CA GLU A 2 16.34 -2.97 17.55
C GLU A 2 15.75 -3.63 16.32
N ASN A 3 14.44 -3.57 16.19
CA ASN A 3 13.76 -4.17 15.05
C ASN A 3 14.07 -3.32 13.81
N LYS A 4 15.15 -3.65 13.10
CA LYS A 4 15.58 -2.97 11.87
C LYS A 4 14.55 -3.11 10.74
N PHE A 5 13.63 -4.07 10.90
CA PHE A 5 12.59 -4.38 9.93
C PHE A 5 11.66 -3.20 9.63
N PHE A 6 11.28 -2.41 10.64
CA PHE A 6 10.37 -1.28 10.43
C PHE A 6 11.04 0.04 10.02
N LYS A 7 12.38 0.13 10.05
CA LYS A 7 13.06 1.40 9.71
C LYS A 7 13.02 1.76 8.22
N LYS A 8 12.58 0.85 7.32
CA LYS A 8 12.81 1.03 5.87
C LYS A 8 11.61 0.67 4.97
N PHE A 9 10.41 0.58 5.51
CA PHE A 9 9.24 0.04 4.80
C PHE A 9 8.44 1.12 4.04
N ALA A 10 8.99 2.13 3.45
CA ALA A 10 8.10 3.16 3.02
C ALA A 10 8.54 4.19 1.98
N VAL A 11 9.10 3.88 0.87
CA VAL A 11 9.38 4.93 -0.14
C VAL A 11 8.61 4.77 -1.46
N VAL A 12 7.88 3.67 -1.68
CA VAL A 12 7.51 3.29 -3.06
C VAL A 12 6.06 3.57 -3.44
N VAL A 13 5.17 3.75 -2.49
CA VAL A 13 3.73 3.74 -2.76
C VAL A 13 3.21 5.04 -3.41
N THR A 14 3.89 6.16 -3.24
CA THR A 14 3.37 7.47 -3.62
C THR A 14 3.48 7.79 -5.11
N LEU A 15 4.43 7.24 -5.83
CA LEU A 15 4.70 7.63 -7.22
C LEU A 15 3.75 7.00 -8.26
N LEU A 16 3.08 5.89 -7.96
CA LEU A 16 2.16 5.22 -8.88
C LEU A 16 0.67 5.30 -8.47
N ALA A 17 0.37 5.73 -7.25
CA ALA A 17 -0.98 5.79 -6.71
C ALA A 17 -1.92 6.77 -7.43
N ILE A 18 -1.37 7.75 -8.13
CA ILE A 18 -2.16 8.79 -8.84
C ILE A 18 -2.66 8.31 -10.21
N ILE A 19 -2.17 7.18 -10.73
CA ILE A 19 -2.36 6.82 -12.15
C ILE A 19 -3.48 5.81 -12.40
N THR A 20 -4.11 5.23 -11.39
CA THR A 20 -5.20 4.30 -11.61
C THR A 20 -6.58 4.96 -11.74
N LEU A 21 -6.74 5.89 -12.66
CA LEU A 21 -8.02 6.00 -13.33
C LEU A 21 -8.15 4.72 -14.16
N ASN A 22 -8.97 3.79 -13.71
CA ASN A 22 -9.28 2.57 -14.42
C ASN A 22 -9.74 2.90 -15.84
N PHE A 23 -8.82 2.85 -16.80
CA PHE A 23 -9.15 2.88 -18.22
C PHE A 23 -9.75 1.53 -18.68
N SER A 24 -10.35 0.78 -17.77
CA SER A 24 -10.99 -0.52 -18.03
C SER A 24 -12.09 -0.52 -19.11
N GLY A 25 -12.45 0.65 -19.64
CA GLY A 25 -13.36 0.77 -20.79
C GLY A 25 -12.77 0.43 -22.15
N CYS A 26 -11.47 0.14 -22.30
CA CYS A 26 -10.86 -0.17 -23.60
C CYS A 26 -10.72 -1.68 -23.86
N PHE A 27 -11.81 -2.43 -23.76
CA PHE A 27 -11.89 -3.85 -24.13
C PHE A 27 -11.63 -4.18 -25.62
N LEU A 28 -11.37 -3.18 -26.46
CA LEU A 28 -11.30 -3.38 -27.91
C LEU A 28 -9.91 -3.75 -28.46
N PHE A 29 -8.87 -3.75 -27.64
CA PHE A 29 -7.49 -3.99 -28.11
C PHE A 29 -6.69 -4.99 -27.28
N ASN A 30 -7.34 -6.07 -26.82
CA ASN A 30 -6.59 -7.26 -26.45
C ASN A 30 -6.08 -7.91 -27.77
N LEU A 31 -5.12 -7.25 -28.39
CA LEU A 31 -4.31 -7.89 -29.41
C LEU A 31 -3.60 -9.03 -28.70
N ASN A 32 -3.74 -10.26 -29.19
CA ASN A 32 -3.06 -11.47 -28.75
C ASN A 32 -1.54 -11.27 -28.69
N THR A 33 -1.06 -10.44 -27.78
CA THR A 33 0.36 -10.31 -27.48
C THR A 33 0.69 -11.36 -26.44
N THR A 34 1.62 -12.24 -26.78
CA THR A 34 2.21 -13.15 -25.80
C THR A 34 2.81 -12.29 -24.70
N THR A 35 2.40 -12.50 -23.44
CA THR A 35 2.95 -11.77 -22.29
C THR A 35 4.47 -11.86 -22.30
N PRO A 36 5.19 -10.72 -22.33
CA PRO A 36 6.65 -10.73 -22.32
C PRO A 36 7.18 -11.10 -20.93
N THR A 37 8.34 -11.74 -20.89
CA THR A 37 9.11 -11.85 -19.64
C THR A 37 9.59 -10.48 -19.19
N TYR A 38 9.96 -10.33 -17.90
CA TYR A 38 10.48 -9.04 -17.41
C TYR A 38 11.68 -8.55 -18.26
N SER A 39 12.59 -9.44 -18.62
CA SER A 39 13.75 -9.10 -19.45
C SER A 39 13.43 -8.62 -20.89
N GLN A 40 12.19 -8.77 -21.31
CA GLN A 40 11.69 -8.28 -22.60
C GLN A 40 10.87 -6.98 -22.46
N ARG A 41 10.64 -6.53 -21.22
CA ARG A 41 9.99 -5.24 -20.93
C ARG A 41 11.09 -4.17 -20.87
N GLU A 42 11.24 -3.46 -21.96
CA GLU A 42 12.29 -2.46 -22.10
C GLU A 42 11.78 -1.07 -21.77
N TYR A 43 12.64 -0.23 -21.21
CA TYR A 43 12.39 1.20 -21.13
C TYR A 43 12.39 1.79 -22.54
N VAL A 44 11.31 2.46 -22.89
CA VAL A 44 11.17 3.17 -24.16
C VAL A 44 10.94 4.65 -23.85
N GLU A 45 11.86 5.51 -24.30
CA GLU A 45 11.70 6.96 -24.16
C GLU A 45 10.47 7.43 -24.94
N PRO A 46 9.49 8.10 -24.31
CA PRO A 46 8.31 8.60 -25.03
C PRO A 46 8.65 9.70 -26.03
N ASP A 47 8.09 9.61 -27.21
CA ASP A 47 8.12 10.72 -28.17
C ASP A 47 7.10 11.80 -27.76
N ARG A 48 7.53 12.71 -26.87
CA ARG A 48 6.71 13.74 -26.25
C ARG A 48 6.04 14.62 -27.31
N GLU A 49 6.79 15.08 -28.32
CA GLU A 49 6.28 15.96 -29.36
C GLU A 49 5.18 15.27 -30.20
N ALA A 50 5.37 14.00 -30.57
CA ALA A 50 4.37 13.24 -31.29
C ALA A 50 3.10 12.96 -30.45
N ILE A 51 3.26 12.76 -29.14
CA ILE A 51 2.13 12.54 -28.22
C ILE A 51 1.33 13.82 -28.05
N GLU A 52 1.97 14.96 -27.74
CA GLU A 52 1.32 16.27 -27.60
C GLU A 52 0.53 16.64 -28.86
N LYS A 53 1.17 16.54 -30.02
CA LYS A 53 0.52 16.77 -31.32
C LYS A 53 -0.68 15.82 -31.53
N SER A 54 -0.58 14.57 -31.09
CA SER A 54 -1.68 13.61 -31.22
C SER A 54 -2.86 13.95 -30.32
N ILE A 55 -2.63 14.52 -29.15
CA ILE A 55 -3.66 15.01 -28.23
C ILE A 55 -4.36 16.25 -28.83
N GLU A 56 -3.59 17.20 -29.35
CA GLU A 56 -4.14 18.38 -30.03
C GLU A 56 -5.04 17.96 -31.20
N GLU A 57 -4.55 17.09 -32.08
CA GLU A 57 -5.31 16.58 -33.22
C GLU A 57 -6.57 15.79 -32.78
N LEU A 58 -6.53 15.05 -31.64
CA LEU A 58 -7.70 14.38 -31.07
C LEU A 58 -8.77 15.39 -30.68
N THR A 59 -8.37 16.45 -29.97
CA THR A 59 -9.26 17.55 -29.56
C THR A 59 -9.88 18.25 -30.77
N GLU A 60 -9.10 18.55 -31.81
CA GLU A 60 -9.60 19.18 -33.05
C GLU A 60 -10.64 18.32 -33.77
N LEU A 61 -10.50 16.99 -33.76
CA LEU A 61 -11.45 16.07 -34.38
C LEU A 61 -12.83 16.13 -33.72
N THR A 62 -12.93 16.48 -32.44
CA THR A 62 -14.21 16.60 -31.72
C THR A 62 -15.05 17.80 -32.18
N LEU A 63 -14.45 18.78 -32.85
CA LEU A 63 -15.10 20.02 -33.29
C LEU A 63 -15.93 19.85 -34.58
N LYS A 64 -15.76 18.72 -35.31
CA LYS A 64 -16.41 18.49 -36.62
C LYS A 64 -17.07 17.12 -36.65
N SER A 65 -18.27 17.02 -37.23
CA SER A 65 -18.98 15.74 -37.41
C SER A 65 -18.30 14.81 -38.42
N GLY A 66 -18.56 13.50 -38.30
CA GLY A 66 -18.08 12.47 -39.23
C GLY A 66 -16.65 12.02 -38.99
N ASN A 67 -16.14 12.21 -37.78
CA ASN A 67 -14.79 11.82 -37.37
C ASN A 67 -14.74 10.62 -36.41
N GLU A 68 -15.85 9.91 -36.18
CA GLU A 68 -15.99 8.83 -35.20
C GLU A 68 -14.83 7.82 -35.28
N THR A 69 -14.60 7.28 -36.48
CA THR A 69 -13.53 6.30 -36.71
C THR A 69 -12.13 6.89 -36.48
N ARG A 70 -11.93 8.16 -36.85
CA ARG A 70 -10.62 8.83 -36.64
C ARG A 70 -10.35 9.11 -35.16
N ILE A 71 -11.37 9.55 -34.41
CA ILE A 71 -11.31 9.72 -32.95
C ILE A 71 -11.01 8.39 -32.29
N LEU A 72 -11.72 7.31 -32.65
CA LEU A 72 -11.51 5.97 -32.10
C LEU A 72 -10.06 5.50 -32.31
N ILE A 73 -9.54 5.59 -33.54
CA ILE A 73 -8.17 5.14 -33.86
C ILE A 73 -7.14 5.97 -33.09
N LYS A 74 -7.31 7.30 -33.04
CA LYS A 74 -6.35 8.19 -32.40
C LYS A 74 -6.35 8.00 -30.89
N ARG A 75 -7.55 7.90 -30.30
CA ARG A 75 -7.74 7.57 -28.88
C ARG A 75 -7.04 6.26 -28.52
N ALA A 76 -7.25 5.20 -29.29
CA ALA A 76 -6.61 3.89 -29.06
C ALA A 76 -5.08 3.97 -29.10
N ARG A 77 -4.51 4.74 -30.04
CA ARG A 77 -3.05 4.94 -30.13
C ARG A 77 -2.48 5.73 -28.95
N LEU A 78 -3.20 6.76 -28.49
CA LEU A 78 -2.79 7.55 -27.32
C LEU A 78 -2.85 6.70 -26.05
N MET A 79 -3.89 5.87 -25.90
CA MET A 79 -3.96 4.92 -24.78
C MET A 79 -2.82 3.90 -24.81
N GLN A 80 -2.50 3.35 -25.99
CA GLN A 80 -1.36 2.44 -26.14
C GLN A 80 -0.04 3.15 -25.76
N ALA A 81 0.16 4.39 -26.20
CA ALA A 81 1.35 5.18 -25.83
C ALA A 81 1.40 5.45 -24.33
N PHE A 82 0.26 5.68 -23.68
CA PHE A 82 0.16 5.88 -22.24
C PHE A 82 0.56 4.63 -21.47
N TYR A 83 0.01 3.47 -21.81
CA TYR A 83 0.40 2.19 -21.18
C TYR A 83 1.88 1.86 -21.41
N GLN A 84 2.42 2.13 -22.59
CA GLN A 84 3.85 1.95 -22.86
C GLN A 84 4.71 2.89 -22.01
N ALA A 85 4.29 4.14 -21.81
CA ALA A 85 4.99 5.06 -20.91
C ALA A 85 4.91 4.60 -19.45
N MET A 86 3.76 4.05 -19.00
CA MET A 86 3.62 3.43 -17.68
C MET A 86 4.57 2.24 -17.52
N THR A 87 4.64 1.33 -18.51
CA THR A 87 5.60 0.22 -18.51
C THR A 87 7.04 0.73 -18.39
N SER A 88 7.39 1.79 -19.13
CA SER A 88 8.72 2.41 -19.06
C SER A 88 9.00 3.00 -17.67
N ALA A 89 8.02 3.63 -17.03
CA ALA A 89 8.17 4.16 -15.68
C ALA A 89 8.42 3.05 -14.65
N VAL A 90 7.67 1.96 -14.73
CA VAL A 90 7.86 0.79 -13.86
C VAL A 90 9.26 0.20 -14.03
N VAL A 91 9.71 0.00 -15.27
CA VAL A 91 11.06 -0.51 -15.55
C VAL A 91 12.13 0.44 -15.02
N ALA A 92 12.01 1.76 -15.27
CA ALA A 92 12.94 2.75 -14.79
C ALA A 92 13.04 2.78 -13.25
N GLN A 93 11.89 2.64 -12.56
CA GLN A 93 11.82 2.60 -11.11
C GLN A 93 12.49 1.35 -10.53
N ILE A 94 12.23 0.17 -11.11
CA ILE A 94 12.87 -1.08 -10.70
C ILE A 94 14.39 -0.99 -10.88
N GLU A 95 14.87 -0.50 -12.02
CA GLU A 95 16.32 -0.38 -12.28
C GLU A 95 16.98 0.67 -11.35
N TYR A 96 16.27 1.74 -11.00
CA TYR A 96 16.74 2.69 -9.99
C TYR A 96 16.87 2.04 -8.61
N TYR A 97 15.89 1.26 -8.19
CA TYR A 97 15.93 0.61 -6.88
C TYR A 97 16.91 -0.56 -6.77
N LYS A 98 17.32 -1.15 -7.89
CA LYS A 98 18.43 -2.12 -7.91
C LYS A 98 19.77 -1.47 -7.60
N ASP A 99 19.94 -0.19 -7.95
CA ASP A 99 21.13 0.61 -7.64
C ASP A 99 20.75 2.09 -7.48
N VAL A 100 20.44 2.48 -6.23
CA VAL A 100 20.04 3.86 -5.90
C VAL A 100 21.18 4.89 -5.98
N THR A 101 22.42 4.44 -6.20
CA THR A 101 23.57 5.33 -6.43
C THR A 101 23.75 5.70 -7.90
N ASN A 102 23.02 5.04 -8.80
CA ASN A 102 23.05 5.33 -10.22
C ASN A 102 22.20 6.56 -10.57
N SER A 103 22.87 7.70 -10.76
CA SER A 103 22.22 8.96 -11.06
C SER A 103 21.47 8.98 -12.40
N GLU A 104 21.91 8.21 -13.41
CA GLU A 104 21.21 8.11 -14.69
C GLU A 104 19.87 7.38 -14.53
N ASN A 105 19.81 6.31 -13.74
CA ASN A 105 18.58 5.61 -13.43
C ASN A 105 17.62 6.49 -12.60
N ALA A 106 18.15 7.25 -11.64
CA ALA A 106 17.38 8.20 -10.84
C ALA A 106 16.74 9.29 -11.72
N GLU A 107 17.53 9.91 -12.61
CA GLU A 107 17.04 10.93 -13.53
C GLU A 107 16.00 10.36 -14.51
N ARG A 108 16.24 9.16 -15.04
CA ARG A 108 15.30 8.47 -15.93
C ARG A 108 13.95 8.20 -15.25
N ALA A 109 13.98 7.67 -14.03
CA ALA A 109 12.77 7.41 -13.26
C ALA A 109 11.97 8.68 -12.95
N SER A 110 12.64 9.76 -12.56
CA SER A 110 12.01 11.05 -12.30
C SER A 110 11.42 11.69 -13.57
N ASN A 111 12.17 11.69 -14.67
CA ASN A 111 11.74 12.30 -15.92
C ASN A 111 10.52 11.61 -16.55
N ILE A 112 10.48 10.28 -16.53
CA ILE A 112 9.33 9.53 -17.05
C ILE A 112 8.10 9.70 -16.17
N GLN A 113 8.26 9.80 -14.84
CA GLN A 113 7.15 10.04 -13.93
C GLN A 113 6.53 11.42 -14.13
N ASN A 114 7.35 12.46 -14.24
CA ASN A 114 6.88 13.81 -14.54
C ASN A 114 6.14 13.86 -15.88
N PHE A 115 6.69 13.20 -16.90
CA PHE A 115 6.02 13.09 -18.20
C PHE A 115 4.65 12.39 -18.09
N LEU A 116 4.54 11.30 -17.34
CA LEU A 116 3.26 10.60 -17.16
C LEU A 116 2.20 11.48 -16.51
N ASN A 117 2.56 12.29 -15.52
CA ASN A 117 1.64 13.21 -14.86
C ASN A 117 1.10 14.27 -15.86
N GLU A 118 1.96 14.83 -16.69
CA GLU A 118 1.60 15.77 -17.74
C GLU A 118 0.73 15.11 -18.82
N PHE A 119 1.14 13.91 -19.27
CA PHE A 119 0.42 13.16 -20.30
C PHE A 119 -0.99 12.76 -19.83
N GLN A 120 -1.12 12.25 -18.60
CA GLN A 120 -2.41 11.91 -18.03
C GLN A 120 -3.36 13.12 -18.00
N ASN A 121 -2.87 14.27 -17.52
CA ASN A 121 -3.69 15.48 -17.45
C ASN A 121 -4.18 15.90 -18.84
N SER A 122 -3.28 15.94 -19.82
CA SER A 122 -3.61 16.33 -21.19
C SER A 122 -4.53 15.32 -21.89
N LEU A 123 -4.34 14.01 -21.64
CA LEU A 123 -5.19 12.96 -22.19
C LEU A 123 -6.61 13.04 -21.63
N LEU A 124 -6.76 13.25 -20.31
CA LEU A 124 -8.07 13.39 -19.67
C LEU A 124 -8.82 14.63 -20.17
N GLU A 125 -8.14 15.72 -20.44
CA GLU A 125 -8.74 16.90 -21.09
C GLU A 125 -9.28 16.56 -22.49
N ALA A 126 -8.52 15.82 -23.29
CA ALA A 126 -8.96 15.40 -24.62
C ALA A 126 -10.14 14.40 -24.55
N GLU A 127 -10.11 13.44 -23.60
CA GLU A 127 -11.21 12.52 -23.32
C GLU A 127 -12.47 13.30 -22.89
N LYS A 128 -12.33 14.29 -22.01
CA LYS A 128 -13.44 15.16 -21.59
C LYS A 128 -14.05 15.91 -22.76
N ALA A 129 -13.24 16.38 -23.73
CA ALA A 129 -13.73 17.00 -24.95
C ALA A 129 -14.58 16.04 -25.80
N ILE A 130 -14.22 14.74 -25.84
CA ILE A 130 -14.99 13.71 -26.53
C ILE A 130 -16.34 13.49 -25.85
N PHE A 131 -16.35 13.21 -24.54
CA PHE A 131 -17.56 12.90 -23.79
C PHE A 131 -18.50 14.11 -23.64
N SER A 132 -17.97 15.33 -23.63
CA SER A 132 -18.77 16.56 -23.62
C SER A 132 -19.30 16.96 -25.00
N SER A 133 -18.84 16.31 -26.07
CA SER A 133 -19.23 16.67 -27.44
C SER A 133 -20.68 16.32 -27.70
N PRO A 134 -21.52 17.26 -28.17
CA PRO A 134 -22.91 16.95 -28.58
C PRO A 134 -23.00 15.94 -29.73
N GLN A 135 -21.92 15.70 -30.45
CA GLN A 135 -21.87 14.84 -31.62
C GLN A 135 -21.34 13.45 -31.29
N TYR A 136 -20.50 13.33 -30.25
CA TYR A 136 -19.74 12.12 -29.97
C TYR A 136 -19.98 11.56 -28.55
N GLY A 137 -20.42 12.40 -27.60
CA GLY A 137 -20.49 12.01 -26.19
C GLY A 137 -21.32 10.76 -25.95
N GLU A 138 -22.53 10.70 -26.51
CA GLU A 138 -23.41 9.53 -26.39
C GLU A 138 -22.78 8.27 -26.99
N TYR A 139 -22.28 8.35 -28.24
CA TYR A 139 -21.63 7.25 -28.93
C TYR A 139 -20.42 6.68 -28.17
N PHE A 140 -19.54 7.54 -27.68
CA PHE A 140 -18.36 7.08 -26.95
C PHE A 140 -18.69 6.61 -25.52
N THR A 141 -19.74 7.12 -24.88
CA THR A 141 -20.24 6.62 -23.61
C THR A 141 -20.78 5.21 -23.75
N GLU A 142 -21.61 4.93 -24.79
CA GLU A 142 -22.09 3.58 -25.10
C GLU A 142 -20.95 2.61 -25.44
N LEU A 143 -19.91 3.10 -26.12
CA LEU A 143 -18.78 2.27 -26.55
C LEU A 143 -17.85 1.91 -25.38
N THR A 144 -17.73 2.76 -24.36
CA THR A 144 -16.88 2.54 -23.17
C THR A 144 -17.68 1.96 -22.02
N ASN A 145 -18.15 2.79 -21.12
CA ASN A 145 -19.19 2.59 -20.12
C ASN A 145 -19.58 3.95 -19.53
N GLU A 146 -20.77 4.02 -18.92
CA GLU A 146 -21.29 5.24 -18.30
C GLU A 146 -20.44 5.71 -17.13
N GLU A 147 -19.89 4.80 -16.36
CA GLU A 147 -19.10 5.09 -15.16
C GLU A 147 -17.76 5.75 -15.51
N TYR A 148 -17.05 5.19 -16.50
CA TYR A 148 -15.83 5.81 -17.01
C TYR A 148 -16.09 7.21 -17.58
N ALA A 149 -17.14 7.36 -18.41
CA ALA A 149 -17.51 8.65 -18.96
C ALA A 149 -17.84 9.68 -17.86
N ALA A 150 -18.57 9.27 -16.81
CA ALA A 150 -18.88 10.12 -15.67
C ALA A 150 -17.61 10.54 -14.92
N THR A 151 -16.69 9.63 -14.70
CA THR A 151 -15.38 9.91 -14.07
C THR A 151 -14.57 10.92 -14.86
N VAL A 152 -14.45 10.73 -16.18
CA VAL A 152 -13.74 11.69 -17.05
C VAL A 152 -14.42 13.06 -17.07
N LEU A 153 -15.75 13.11 -17.14
CA LEU A 153 -16.51 14.37 -17.11
C LEU A 153 -16.39 15.10 -15.78
N ALA A 154 -16.28 14.37 -14.68
CA ALA A 154 -16.07 14.92 -13.35
C ALA A 154 -14.62 15.37 -13.11
N TYR A 155 -13.66 14.91 -13.93
CA TYR A 155 -12.26 15.29 -13.78
C TYR A 155 -12.08 16.80 -13.81
N LYS A 156 -11.44 17.33 -12.77
CA LYS A 156 -11.09 18.77 -12.69
C LYS A 156 -9.66 18.93 -13.18
N THR A 157 -9.51 19.72 -14.25
CA THR A 157 -8.18 20.09 -14.75
C THR A 157 -7.40 20.79 -13.66
N LYS A 158 -6.18 20.35 -13.43
CA LYS A 158 -5.28 20.97 -12.47
C LYS A 158 -4.85 22.35 -12.99
N THR A 159 -4.94 23.35 -12.12
CA THR A 159 -4.44 24.68 -12.45
C THR A 159 -2.91 24.72 -12.46
N PRO A 160 -2.26 25.68 -13.16
CA PRO A 160 -0.81 25.83 -13.11
C PRO A 160 -0.27 25.99 -11.69
N GLU A 161 -1.01 26.68 -10.81
CA GLU A 161 -0.65 26.85 -9.40
C GLU A 161 -0.67 25.52 -8.64
N LEU A 162 -1.67 24.65 -8.89
CA LEU A 162 -1.74 23.33 -8.27
C LEU A 162 -0.60 22.42 -8.76
N LEU A 163 -0.34 22.42 -10.06
CA LEU A 163 0.79 21.66 -10.64
C LEU A 163 2.14 22.13 -10.08
N ALA A 164 2.32 23.43 -9.85
CA ALA A 164 3.54 23.96 -9.23
C ALA A 164 3.70 23.51 -7.76
N LEU A 165 2.59 23.42 -7.00
CA LEU A 165 2.63 22.89 -5.62
C LEU A 165 2.95 21.40 -5.61
N GLU A 166 2.36 20.61 -6.49
CA GLU A 166 2.65 19.17 -6.63
C GLU A 166 4.11 18.93 -7.04
N ALA A 167 4.66 19.75 -7.93
CA ALA A 167 6.07 19.69 -8.29
C ALA A 167 6.98 20.00 -7.09
N THR A 168 6.62 21.02 -6.29
CA THR A 168 7.34 21.35 -5.05
C THR A 168 7.26 20.22 -4.03
N GLU A 169 6.12 19.56 -3.89
CA GLU A 169 5.97 18.38 -3.05
C GLU A 169 6.94 17.27 -3.48
N THR A 170 6.97 16.94 -4.76
CA THR A 170 7.89 15.92 -5.33
C THR A 170 9.36 16.27 -5.12
N GLU A 171 9.75 17.54 -5.26
CA GLU A 171 11.12 18.00 -4.98
C GLU A 171 11.48 17.78 -3.50
N LEU A 172 10.59 18.13 -2.58
CA LEU A 172 10.81 17.96 -1.14
C LEU A 172 10.86 16.49 -0.71
N GLU A 173 10.06 15.62 -1.32
CA GLU A 173 10.12 14.16 -1.12
C GLU A 173 11.45 13.57 -1.61
N THR A 174 11.94 14.07 -2.74
CA THR A 174 13.25 13.70 -3.28
C THR A 174 14.38 14.17 -2.35
N GLU A 175 14.30 15.40 -1.83
CA GLU A 175 15.25 15.92 -0.85
C GLU A 175 15.24 15.09 0.45
N TYR A 176 14.05 14.74 0.95
CA TYR A 176 13.90 13.83 2.09
C TYR A 176 14.62 12.50 1.83
N SER A 177 14.36 11.87 0.70
CA SER A 177 14.96 10.58 0.34
C SER A 177 16.49 10.64 0.33
N ALA A 178 17.06 11.72 -0.20
CA ALA A 178 18.51 11.94 -0.20
C ALA A 178 19.08 12.13 1.22
N GLN A 179 18.35 12.82 2.09
CA GLN A 179 18.77 13.10 3.46
C GLN A 179 18.52 11.94 4.42
N SER A 180 17.63 11.00 4.11
CA SER A 180 17.24 9.90 5.02
C SER A 180 18.36 8.90 5.30
N VAL A 181 19.39 8.84 4.46
CA VAL A 181 20.57 7.95 4.64
C VAL A 181 21.42 8.36 5.84
N ASN A 182 21.57 9.67 6.07
CA ASN A 182 22.27 10.23 7.22
C ASN A 182 21.56 11.51 7.68
N PRO A 183 20.43 11.38 8.41
CA PRO A 183 19.53 12.49 8.67
C PRO A 183 20.12 13.54 9.60
N ASP A 184 20.10 14.81 9.15
CA ASP A 184 20.29 15.97 10.02
C ASP A 184 18.90 16.40 10.54
N PRO A 185 18.64 16.38 11.85
CA PRO A 185 17.32 16.70 12.42
C PRO A 185 16.80 18.11 12.08
N ASP A 186 17.68 19.10 11.90
CA ASP A 186 17.25 20.47 11.54
C ASP A 186 16.86 20.55 10.06
N VAL A 187 17.60 19.86 9.18
CA VAL A 187 17.27 19.75 7.75
C VAL A 187 15.96 19.00 7.59
N MET A 188 15.80 17.84 8.25
CA MET A 188 14.57 17.05 8.24
C MET A 188 13.35 17.84 8.71
N ALA A 189 13.50 18.63 9.77
CA ALA A 189 12.43 19.48 10.27
C ALA A 189 12.03 20.57 9.25
N ASN A 190 13.01 21.14 8.55
CA ASN A 190 12.74 22.14 7.52
C ASN A 190 12.00 21.54 6.32
N ILE A 191 12.45 20.38 5.83
CA ILE A 191 11.77 19.64 4.74
C ILE A 191 10.34 19.32 5.14
N PHE A 192 10.14 18.75 6.33
CA PHE A 192 8.80 18.36 6.81
C PHE A 192 7.87 19.58 6.97
N ALA A 193 8.39 20.70 7.52
CA ALA A 193 7.61 21.93 7.65
C ALA A 193 7.17 22.48 6.27
N GLN A 194 8.03 22.40 5.26
CA GLN A 194 7.70 22.82 3.90
C GLN A 194 6.69 21.85 3.27
N LEU A 195 6.86 20.52 3.42
CA LEU A 195 5.90 19.53 2.95
C LEU A 195 4.50 19.77 3.53
N VAL A 196 4.39 19.94 4.86
CA VAL A 196 3.10 20.21 5.52
C VAL A 196 2.41 21.47 4.96
N LYS A 197 3.16 22.56 4.76
CA LYS A 197 2.62 23.81 4.20
C LYS A 197 2.18 23.65 2.75
N THR A 198 3.01 23.03 1.92
CA THR A 198 2.71 22.75 0.50
C THR A 198 1.47 21.89 0.37
N ARG A 199 1.39 20.80 1.13
CA ARG A 199 0.27 19.87 1.16
C ARG A 199 -1.01 20.52 1.65
N ASN A 200 -0.96 21.32 2.71
CA ASN A 200 -2.11 22.10 3.16
C ASN A 200 -2.57 23.12 2.10
N ALA A 201 -1.64 23.70 1.32
CA ALA A 201 -2.01 24.56 0.20
C ALA A 201 -2.69 23.76 -0.93
N ILE A 202 -2.20 22.57 -1.26
CA ILE A 202 -2.84 21.64 -2.21
C ILE A 202 -4.27 21.30 -1.75
N ALA A 203 -4.45 20.93 -0.50
CA ALA A 203 -5.76 20.59 0.05
C ALA A 203 -6.76 21.76 -0.07
N ARG A 204 -6.33 22.97 0.26
CA ARG A 204 -7.17 24.19 0.16
C ARG A 204 -7.55 24.55 -1.29
N MET A 205 -6.81 24.07 -2.29
CA MET A 205 -7.16 24.25 -3.71
C MET A 205 -8.15 23.20 -4.21
N ASN A 206 -8.36 22.12 -3.47
CA ASN A 206 -9.29 21.06 -3.78
C ASN A 206 -10.60 21.22 -2.99
N GLN A 207 -11.68 20.65 -3.50
CA GLN A 207 -13.01 20.75 -2.90
C GLN A 207 -13.58 19.37 -2.66
N ASN A 208 -14.24 19.21 -1.51
CA ASN A 208 -15.00 18.02 -1.18
C ASN A 208 -16.27 17.90 -2.04
N GLN A 209 -17.03 16.83 -1.85
CA GLN A 209 -18.28 16.56 -2.57
C GLN A 209 -19.35 17.64 -2.40
N ASN A 210 -19.26 18.45 -1.34
CA ASN A 210 -20.16 19.57 -1.09
C ASN A 210 -19.71 20.88 -1.75
N GLY A 211 -18.56 20.89 -2.43
CA GLY A 211 -17.95 22.06 -3.04
C GLY A 211 -17.20 22.98 -2.06
N GLU A 212 -16.90 22.50 -0.85
CA GLU A 212 -16.13 23.22 0.16
C GLU A 212 -14.66 22.83 0.06
N ALA A 213 -13.75 23.80 0.24
CA ALA A 213 -12.32 23.50 0.31
C ALA A 213 -11.98 22.65 1.53
N TYR A 214 -11.04 21.73 1.39
CA TYR A 214 -10.52 20.98 2.52
C TYR A 214 -9.80 21.90 3.51
N SER A 215 -9.96 21.66 4.80
CA SER A 215 -9.35 22.48 5.83
C SER A 215 -7.84 22.22 5.96
N ASN A 216 -7.41 20.98 5.71
CA ASN A 216 -6.03 20.52 5.75
C ASN A 216 -5.80 19.29 4.85
N TYR A 217 -4.53 18.94 4.68
CA TYR A 217 -4.15 17.82 3.81
C TYR A 217 -4.53 16.44 4.36
N HIS A 218 -4.59 16.27 5.67
CA HIS A 218 -4.95 14.99 6.27
C HIS A 218 -6.40 14.60 5.92
N GLU A 219 -7.34 15.56 5.99
CA GLU A 219 -8.71 15.35 5.54
C GLU A 219 -8.80 15.08 4.02
N TYR A 220 -8.06 15.87 3.23
CA TYR A 220 -7.98 15.70 1.77
C TYR A 220 -7.44 14.30 1.41
N ALA A 221 -6.35 13.88 2.05
CA ALA A 221 -5.75 12.58 1.77
C ALA A 221 -6.68 11.42 2.12
N TYR A 222 -7.39 11.49 3.25
CA TYR A 222 -8.38 10.48 3.62
C TYR A 222 -9.47 10.31 2.55
N ALA A 223 -10.01 11.41 2.04
CA ALA A 223 -11.15 11.40 1.12
C ALA A 223 -10.73 11.14 -0.34
N GLU A 224 -9.72 11.85 -0.83
CA GLU A 224 -9.43 11.91 -2.28
C GLU A 224 -8.24 11.03 -2.70
N ILE A 225 -7.23 10.88 -1.83
CA ILE A 225 -6.06 10.05 -2.18
C ILE A 225 -6.34 8.58 -1.86
N TYR A 226 -6.84 8.31 -0.64
CA TYR A 226 -7.04 6.93 -0.17
C TYR A 226 -8.47 6.43 -0.34
N GLY A 227 -9.40 7.26 -0.80
CA GLY A 227 -10.80 6.88 -1.06
C GLY A 227 -11.49 6.22 0.13
N ARG A 228 -11.18 6.68 1.36
CA ARG A 228 -11.72 6.08 2.58
C ARG A 228 -13.17 6.43 2.78
N ASP A 229 -13.94 5.48 3.28
CA ASP A 229 -15.33 5.64 3.67
C ASP A 229 -15.51 6.09 5.14
N TYR A 230 -14.42 6.49 5.78
CA TYR A 230 -14.37 7.02 7.15
C TYR A 230 -13.55 8.29 7.25
N THR A 231 -13.81 9.06 8.29
CA THR A 231 -13.17 10.36 8.53
C THR A 231 -12.01 10.25 9.53
N PRO A 232 -11.12 11.27 9.62
CA PRO A 232 -10.12 11.35 10.68
C PRO A 232 -10.69 11.27 12.11
N ASP A 233 -11.91 11.76 12.34
CA ASP A 233 -12.58 11.64 13.65
C ASP A 233 -12.98 10.20 13.96
N THR A 234 -13.46 9.46 12.96
CA THR A 234 -13.74 8.02 13.08
C THR A 234 -12.44 7.26 13.38
N ALA A 235 -11.37 7.58 12.67
CA ALA A 235 -10.05 7.01 12.92
C ALA A 235 -9.54 7.32 14.33
N ALA A 236 -9.82 8.51 14.88
CA ALA A 236 -9.45 8.86 16.25
C ALA A 236 -10.12 7.96 17.30
N ALA A 237 -11.41 7.64 17.11
CA ALA A 237 -12.12 6.71 17.99
C ALA A 237 -11.54 5.28 17.87
N PHE A 238 -11.21 4.85 16.66
CA PHE A 238 -10.58 3.57 16.39
C PHE A 238 -9.20 3.45 17.03
N ARG A 239 -8.32 4.45 16.84
CA ARG A 239 -7.00 4.50 17.50
C ARG A 239 -7.11 4.34 19.00
N LYS A 240 -8.04 5.06 19.64
CA LYS A 240 -8.29 4.94 21.08
C LYS A 240 -8.66 3.51 21.46
N SER A 241 -9.55 2.88 20.70
CA SER A 241 -9.96 1.49 20.94
C SER A 241 -8.79 0.52 20.82
N LEU A 242 -7.89 0.72 19.85
CA LEU A 242 -6.66 -0.08 19.70
C LEU A 242 -5.73 0.09 20.90
N GLY A 243 -5.49 1.32 21.35
CA GLY A 243 -4.66 1.60 22.52
C GLY A 243 -5.18 0.90 23.77
N GLU A 244 -6.48 1.05 24.08
CA GLU A 244 -7.12 0.40 25.24
C GLU A 244 -7.05 -1.13 25.17
N ALA A 245 -7.18 -1.72 23.98
CA ALA A 245 -7.19 -3.17 23.79
C ALA A 245 -5.78 -3.78 23.81
N PHE A 246 -4.84 -3.22 23.09
CA PHE A 246 -3.57 -3.88 22.77
C PHE A 246 -2.36 -3.46 23.60
N LEU A 247 -2.38 -2.33 24.34
CA LEU A 247 -1.29 -1.97 25.24
C LEU A 247 -1.01 -3.03 26.32
N PRO A 248 -2.01 -3.67 26.96
CA PRO A 248 -1.75 -4.76 27.87
C PRO A 248 -1.05 -5.94 27.19
N VAL A 249 -1.52 -6.37 26.00
CA VAL A 249 -0.93 -7.48 25.24
C VAL A 249 0.50 -7.18 24.84
N ARG A 250 0.77 -5.95 24.37
CA ARG A 250 2.14 -5.47 24.11
C ARG A 250 3.06 -5.62 25.31
N ASN A 251 2.59 -5.23 26.51
CA ASN A 251 3.39 -5.32 27.71
C ASN A 251 3.71 -6.78 28.10
N ASP A 252 2.73 -7.69 27.94
CA ASP A 252 2.91 -9.11 28.20
C ASP A 252 3.89 -9.75 27.21
N LEU A 253 3.86 -9.36 25.93
CA LEU A 253 4.85 -9.81 24.94
C LEU A 253 6.24 -9.27 25.26
N LEU A 254 6.38 -7.97 25.56
CA LEU A 254 7.67 -7.37 25.92
C LEU A 254 8.28 -7.99 27.17
N ALA A 255 7.48 -8.43 28.14
CA ALA A 255 7.95 -9.15 29.32
C ALA A 255 8.59 -10.52 28.98
N LYS A 256 8.37 -11.04 27.78
CA LYS A 256 8.89 -12.33 27.28
C LYS A 256 9.98 -12.21 26.22
N VAL A 257 10.37 -11.01 25.82
CA VAL A 257 11.32 -10.79 24.71
C VAL A 257 12.62 -11.57 24.85
N GLU A 258 13.14 -11.75 26.08
CA GLU A 258 14.38 -12.50 26.31
C GLU A 258 14.24 -14.01 26.12
N SER A 259 13.02 -14.52 26.07
CA SER A 259 12.75 -15.95 25.84
C SER A 259 12.77 -16.31 24.36
N TYR A 260 12.69 -15.34 23.47
CA TYR A 260 12.53 -15.51 22.02
C TYR A 260 13.58 -14.73 21.24
N THR A 261 14.86 -15.10 21.45
CA THR A 261 16.01 -14.39 20.86
C THR A 261 16.74 -15.20 19.78
N ARG A 262 16.26 -16.41 19.49
CA ARG A 262 16.87 -17.27 18.50
C ARG A 262 16.61 -16.68 17.10
N GLU A 263 17.65 -16.59 16.29
CA GLU A 263 17.56 -16.26 14.89
C GLU A 263 17.86 -17.51 14.04
N LEU A 264 17.19 -17.64 12.91
CA LEU A 264 17.44 -18.69 11.92
C LEU A 264 17.94 -18.00 10.65
N ALA A 265 19.24 -18.18 10.36
CA ALA A 265 19.85 -17.68 9.14
C ALA A 265 19.37 -18.51 7.93
N ILE A 266 19.10 -17.87 6.82
CA ILE A 266 18.65 -18.51 5.59
C ILE A 266 19.10 -17.69 4.36
N GLU A 267 19.26 -18.38 3.22
CA GLU A 267 19.54 -17.74 1.96
C GLU A 267 18.24 -17.42 1.21
N ALA A 268 18.21 -16.29 0.49
CA ALA A 268 17.05 -15.87 -0.30
C ALA A 268 16.60 -16.95 -1.32
N SER A 269 17.53 -17.71 -1.88
CA SER A 269 17.24 -18.82 -2.81
C SER A 269 16.44 -19.95 -2.16
N ASP A 270 16.70 -20.22 -0.87
CA ASP A 270 15.98 -21.25 -0.11
C ASP A 270 14.54 -20.78 0.19
N ILE A 271 14.36 -19.50 0.56
CA ILE A 271 13.02 -18.91 0.73
C ILE A 271 12.19 -19.09 -0.55
N MET A 272 12.73 -18.72 -1.71
CA MET A 272 12.03 -18.88 -3.00
C MET A 272 11.71 -20.34 -3.36
N THR A 273 12.37 -21.29 -2.73
CA THR A 273 12.10 -22.72 -2.86
C THR A 273 11.02 -23.17 -1.89
N TYR A 274 10.92 -22.55 -0.71
CA TYR A 274 9.95 -22.93 0.33
C TYR A 274 8.54 -22.33 0.10
N ILE A 275 8.44 -21.16 -0.50
CA ILE A 275 7.14 -20.49 -0.72
C ILE A 275 6.12 -21.38 -1.45
N PRO A 276 6.44 -22.13 -2.53
CA PRO A 276 5.48 -23.04 -3.17
C PRO A 276 4.88 -24.09 -2.22
N GLN A 277 5.66 -24.59 -1.25
CA GLN A 277 5.15 -25.51 -0.24
C GLN A 277 4.15 -24.80 0.67
N ILE A 278 4.47 -23.58 1.14
CA ILE A 278 3.56 -22.77 1.97
C ILE A 278 2.25 -22.49 1.24
N ILE A 279 2.32 -22.08 -0.04
CA ILE A 279 1.13 -21.84 -0.85
C ILE A 279 0.30 -23.12 -1.03
N ASN A 280 0.93 -24.24 -1.38
CA ASN A 280 0.22 -25.52 -1.56
C ASN A 280 -0.43 -26.03 -0.28
N ASP A 281 0.20 -25.79 0.88
CA ASP A 281 -0.33 -26.21 2.18
C ASP A 281 -1.46 -25.29 2.69
N SER A 282 -1.53 -24.04 2.19
CA SER A 282 -2.47 -23.02 2.65
C SER A 282 -3.59 -22.75 1.64
N ALA A 283 -3.22 -22.40 0.42
CA ALA A 283 -4.11 -21.94 -0.65
C ALA A 283 -3.67 -22.48 -2.03
N PRO A 284 -3.82 -23.81 -2.26
CA PRO A 284 -3.25 -24.48 -3.43
C PRO A 284 -3.72 -23.92 -4.79
N ASP A 285 -4.87 -23.32 -4.85
CA ASP A 285 -5.39 -22.63 -6.06
C ASP A 285 -4.68 -21.30 -6.36
N MET A 286 -3.89 -20.76 -5.43
CA MET A 286 -3.06 -19.57 -5.66
C MET A 286 -1.68 -19.92 -6.25
N ILE A 287 -1.33 -21.20 -6.38
CA ILE A 287 -0.04 -21.61 -6.94
C ILE A 287 0.14 -21.18 -8.41
N ASP A 288 -0.95 -20.99 -9.13
CA ASP A 288 -0.91 -20.54 -10.53
C ASP A 288 -0.34 -19.13 -10.66
N SER A 289 -0.67 -18.20 -9.75
CA SER A 289 -0.11 -16.84 -9.74
C SER A 289 1.39 -16.85 -9.42
N TRP A 290 1.82 -17.67 -8.46
CA TRP A 290 3.22 -17.89 -8.17
C TRP A 290 4.00 -18.43 -9.38
N ASN A 291 3.47 -19.49 -10.01
CA ASN A 291 4.10 -20.10 -11.18
C ASN A 291 4.16 -19.14 -12.37
N TYR A 292 3.14 -18.29 -12.54
CA TYR A 292 3.14 -17.24 -13.55
C TYR A 292 4.26 -16.23 -13.29
N MET A 293 4.33 -15.68 -12.09
CA MET A 293 5.39 -14.75 -11.66
C MET A 293 6.78 -15.34 -11.93
N LYS A 294 7.03 -16.58 -11.50
CA LYS A 294 8.30 -17.30 -11.73
C LYS A 294 8.59 -17.50 -13.22
N LYS A 295 7.61 -17.93 -14.00
CA LYS A 295 7.75 -18.20 -15.44
C LYS A 295 8.16 -16.96 -16.22
N TYR A 296 7.60 -15.81 -15.86
CA TYR A 296 7.85 -14.56 -16.58
C TYR A 296 8.97 -13.71 -15.95
N GLY A 297 9.60 -14.20 -14.87
CA GLY A 297 10.71 -13.50 -14.18
C GLY A 297 10.27 -12.20 -13.51
N LEU A 298 9.04 -12.14 -13.02
CA LEU A 298 8.41 -10.95 -12.44
C LEU A 298 8.78 -10.77 -10.96
N TYR A 299 10.04 -10.96 -10.63
CA TYR A 299 10.54 -10.74 -9.28
C TYR A 299 12.05 -10.49 -9.27
N ASP A 300 12.53 -9.81 -8.24
CA ASP A 300 13.93 -9.68 -7.88
C ASP A 300 14.09 -9.88 -6.37
N PHE A 301 14.82 -10.91 -5.96
CA PHE A 301 15.20 -11.20 -4.59
C PHE A 301 16.71 -11.39 -4.48
N SER A 302 17.47 -10.58 -5.22
CA SER A 302 18.92 -10.56 -5.17
C SER A 302 19.45 -9.63 -4.10
N ALA A 303 20.58 -9.95 -3.50
CA ALA A 303 21.34 -9.00 -2.70
C ALA A 303 22.07 -7.99 -3.59
N GLY A 304 22.24 -6.76 -3.13
CA GLY A 304 23.00 -5.72 -3.82
C GLY A 304 23.52 -4.69 -2.84
N GLU A 305 24.76 -4.25 -3.00
CA GLU A 305 25.40 -3.27 -2.10
C GLU A 305 24.66 -1.93 -2.10
N ASN A 306 24.15 -1.52 -3.27
CA ASN A 306 23.45 -0.26 -3.48
C ASN A 306 21.95 -0.47 -3.71
N LYS A 307 21.43 -1.67 -3.49
CA LYS A 307 20.02 -1.99 -3.64
C LYS A 307 19.23 -1.32 -2.52
N MET A 308 18.09 -0.75 -2.86
CA MET A 308 17.18 -0.19 -1.87
C MET A 308 16.70 -1.25 -0.89
N GLU A 309 16.86 -1.00 0.41
CA GLU A 309 16.48 -1.93 1.47
C GLU A 309 14.97 -1.87 1.76
N THR A 310 14.18 -2.27 0.76
CA THR A 310 12.71 -2.32 0.83
C THR A 310 12.16 -3.46 -0.01
N SER A 311 10.94 -3.89 0.30
CA SER A 311 10.18 -4.84 -0.52
C SER A 311 8.85 -4.22 -0.91
N PHE A 312 8.36 -4.50 -2.12
CA PHE A 312 7.09 -3.99 -2.63
C PHE A 312 6.66 -4.73 -3.89
N VAL A 313 5.38 -4.59 -4.24
CA VAL A 313 4.84 -4.95 -5.55
C VAL A 313 4.61 -3.68 -6.36
N ILE A 314 5.07 -3.69 -7.61
CA ILE A 314 4.77 -2.63 -8.59
C ILE A 314 4.02 -3.22 -9.77
N GLU A 315 2.94 -2.55 -10.18
CA GLU A 315 2.07 -3.05 -11.24
C GLU A 315 2.59 -2.71 -12.63
N PHE A 316 2.35 -3.63 -13.56
CA PHE A 316 2.44 -3.39 -14.99
C PHE A 316 1.02 -3.34 -15.59
N PRO A 317 0.36 -2.18 -15.62
CA PRO A 317 -1.04 -2.07 -16.06
C PRO A 317 -1.28 -2.53 -17.49
N GLU A 318 -0.26 -2.46 -18.37
CA GLU A 318 -0.34 -2.96 -19.75
C GLU A 318 -0.56 -4.48 -19.82
N TYR A 319 -0.13 -5.23 -18.78
CA TYR A 319 -0.11 -6.69 -18.79
C TYR A 319 -1.03 -7.33 -17.73
N ASP A 320 -1.74 -6.54 -16.94
CA ASP A 320 -2.54 -6.96 -15.77
C ASP A 320 -1.75 -7.87 -14.83
N ASP A 321 -0.50 -7.53 -14.59
CA ASP A 321 0.39 -8.24 -13.68
C ASP A 321 1.29 -7.29 -12.90
N GLY A 322 2.18 -7.81 -12.07
CA GLY A 322 3.06 -7.02 -11.23
C GLY A 322 4.45 -7.61 -11.14
N PHE A 323 5.35 -6.88 -10.51
CA PHE A 323 6.72 -7.27 -10.22
C PHE A 323 6.97 -7.20 -8.72
N LEU A 324 7.52 -8.27 -8.14
CA LEU A 324 7.94 -8.33 -6.74
C LEU A 324 9.38 -7.85 -6.64
N PHE A 325 9.58 -6.70 -6.03
CA PHE A 325 10.90 -6.25 -5.62
C PHE A 325 11.11 -6.61 -4.15
N LEU A 326 12.12 -7.43 -3.85
CA LEU A 326 12.34 -8.01 -2.54
C LEU A 326 13.78 -7.74 -2.09
N TYR A 327 13.95 -7.29 -0.86
CA TYR A 327 15.25 -7.11 -0.23
C TYR A 327 15.54 -8.29 0.71
N PRO A 328 16.65 -9.04 0.52
CA PRO A 328 17.01 -10.14 1.41
C PRO A 328 17.68 -9.62 2.69
N TYR A 329 17.10 -9.95 3.84
CA TYR A 329 17.64 -9.60 5.16
C TYR A 329 18.60 -10.67 5.72
N GLY A 330 18.60 -11.86 5.13
CA GLY A 330 19.46 -12.99 5.54
C GLY A 330 18.97 -13.69 6.81
N ASN A 331 17.71 -13.52 7.19
CA ASN A 331 17.08 -14.25 8.28
C ASN A 331 15.68 -14.75 7.91
N PHE A 332 15.32 -15.92 8.48
CA PHE A 332 14.10 -16.62 8.11
C PHE A 332 12.85 -15.76 8.27
N ASN A 333 12.65 -15.11 9.42
CA ASN A 333 11.41 -14.40 9.70
C ASN A 333 11.19 -13.24 8.73
N ASN A 334 12.20 -12.37 8.60
CA ASN A 334 12.07 -11.19 7.74
C ASN A 334 11.90 -11.56 6.26
N ASP A 335 12.65 -12.58 5.80
CA ASP A 335 12.67 -12.94 4.38
C ASP A 335 11.41 -13.72 3.99
N ILE A 336 10.93 -14.66 4.84
CA ILE A 336 9.70 -15.39 4.57
C ILE A 336 8.49 -14.46 4.63
N ASP A 337 8.46 -13.56 5.63
CA ASP A 337 7.37 -12.60 5.81
C ASP A 337 7.33 -11.58 4.68
N ALA A 338 8.48 -11.06 4.23
CA ALA A 338 8.53 -10.13 3.09
C ALA A 338 7.95 -10.78 1.82
N VAL A 339 8.36 -12.02 1.51
CA VAL A 339 7.83 -12.70 0.31
C VAL A 339 6.35 -13.02 0.42
N ILE A 340 5.88 -13.46 1.60
CA ILE A 340 4.46 -13.76 1.85
C ILE A 340 3.63 -12.48 1.75
N HIS A 341 4.08 -11.39 2.34
CA HIS A 341 3.42 -10.08 2.30
C HIS A 341 3.26 -9.59 0.87
N GLU A 342 4.36 -9.48 0.13
CA GLU A 342 4.35 -8.98 -1.24
C GLU A 342 3.57 -9.90 -2.20
N PHE A 343 3.61 -11.22 -1.96
CA PHE A 343 2.80 -12.15 -2.72
C PHE A 343 1.29 -11.98 -2.43
N GLY A 344 0.91 -11.56 -1.22
CA GLY A 344 -0.45 -11.15 -0.89
C GLY A 344 -0.92 -9.99 -1.77
N HIS A 345 -0.12 -8.94 -1.91
CA HIS A 345 -0.38 -7.83 -2.84
C HIS A 345 -0.45 -8.29 -4.30
N TYR A 346 0.47 -9.17 -4.71
CA TYR A 346 0.48 -9.72 -6.06
C TYR A 346 -0.84 -10.41 -6.40
N ASN A 347 -1.42 -11.15 -5.47
CA ASN A 347 -2.72 -11.79 -5.65
C ASN A 347 -3.89 -10.80 -5.75
N ALA A 348 -3.75 -9.59 -5.19
CA ALA A 348 -4.76 -8.55 -5.28
C ALA A 348 -4.87 -7.93 -6.69
N ILE A 349 -3.81 -8.05 -7.49
CA ILE A 349 -3.76 -7.53 -8.86
C ILE A 349 -3.83 -8.64 -9.91
N PHE A 350 -3.46 -9.86 -9.55
CA PHE A 350 -3.39 -10.98 -10.49
C PHE A 350 -4.76 -11.64 -10.67
N LYS A 351 -5.29 -11.58 -11.90
CA LYS A 351 -6.58 -12.21 -12.26
C LYS A 351 -7.77 -11.78 -11.38
N VAL A 352 -7.80 -10.52 -10.99
CA VAL A 352 -9.01 -9.94 -10.37
C VAL A 352 -10.19 -10.09 -11.34
N ASP A 353 -11.37 -10.44 -10.82
CA ASP A 353 -12.57 -10.52 -11.64
C ASP A 353 -12.99 -9.12 -12.11
N PRO A 354 -12.93 -8.80 -13.41
CA PRO A 354 -13.25 -7.45 -13.89
C PRO A 354 -14.67 -6.98 -13.56
N LYS A 355 -15.59 -7.92 -13.27
CA LYS A 355 -16.97 -7.59 -12.86
C LYS A 355 -17.06 -7.17 -11.39
N LYS A 356 -16.04 -7.52 -10.61
CA LYS A 356 -15.90 -7.15 -9.20
C LYS A 356 -14.88 -6.04 -9.00
N GLU A 357 -14.21 -5.62 -10.05
CA GLU A 357 -13.29 -4.50 -10.01
C GLU A 357 -14.11 -3.21 -9.96
N GLY A 358 -14.00 -2.47 -8.86
CA GLY A 358 -14.67 -1.18 -8.69
C GLY A 358 -13.96 -0.06 -9.44
N SER A 359 -14.66 1.03 -9.68
CA SER A 359 -14.11 2.27 -10.25
C SER A 359 -13.65 3.28 -9.20
N ALA A 360 -13.72 2.92 -7.92
CA ALA A 360 -13.26 3.76 -6.83
C ALA A 360 -11.75 3.99 -6.87
N SER A 361 -11.28 5.06 -6.24
CA SER A 361 -9.86 5.27 -5.97
C SER A 361 -9.28 4.06 -5.23
N MET A 362 -7.98 3.80 -5.41
CA MET A 362 -7.29 2.71 -4.71
C MET A 362 -7.56 2.79 -3.21
N ASN A 363 -8.09 1.71 -2.64
CA ASN A 363 -8.31 1.59 -1.21
C ASN A 363 -7.16 0.81 -0.57
N TYR A 364 -6.26 1.53 0.07
CA TYR A 364 -5.08 0.94 0.71
C TYR A 364 -5.41 0.07 1.92
N ASP A 365 -6.56 0.29 2.56
CA ASP A 365 -7.03 -0.57 3.65
C ASP A 365 -7.35 -1.99 3.14
N LEU A 366 -7.84 -2.12 1.90
CA LEU A 366 -8.00 -3.42 1.26
C LEU A 366 -6.68 -4.00 0.76
N ALA A 367 -5.83 -3.18 0.15
CA ALA A 367 -4.54 -3.62 -0.35
C ALA A 367 -3.70 -4.26 0.78
N GLU A 368 -3.59 -3.59 1.93
CA GLU A 368 -2.86 -4.13 3.08
C GLU A 368 -3.60 -5.29 3.76
N THR A 369 -4.91 -5.39 3.64
CA THR A 369 -5.65 -6.57 4.08
C THR A 369 -5.23 -7.80 3.29
N HIS A 370 -5.00 -7.67 1.98
CA HIS A 370 -4.58 -8.79 1.15
C HIS A 370 -3.21 -9.34 1.57
N SER A 371 -2.25 -8.49 1.91
CA SER A 371 -0.92 -8.87 2.36
C SER A 371 -0.91 -9.40 3.79
N GLN A 372 -1.42 -8.62 4.75
CA GLN A 372 -1.39 -8.95 6.17
C GLN A 372 -2.26 -10.15 6.53
N CYS A 373 -3.38 -10.35 5.83
CA CYS A 373 -4.19 -11.54 6.02
C CYS A 373 -3.45 -12.80 5.55
N PHE A 374 -2.76 -12.73 4.42
CA PHE A 374 -1.99 -13.87 3.92
C PHE A 374 -0.85 -14.24 4.86
N GLU A 375 -0.17 -13.28 5.49
CA GLU A 375 0.81 -13.53 6.53
C GLU A 375 0.24 -14.35 7.70
N LEU A 376 -0.92 -13.94 8.22
CA LEU A 376 -1.56 -14.63 9.34
C LEU A 376 -2.05 -16.02 8.95
N LEU A 377 -2.64 -16.15 7.76
CA LEU A 377 -3.22 -17.41 7.28
C LEU A 377 -2.17 -18.49 6.97
N THR A 378 -0.97 -18.08 6.58
CA THR A 378 0.12 -19.01 6.23
C THR A 378 0.92 -19.52 7.43
N MET A 379 0.72 -18.98 8.64
CA MET A 379 1.45 -19.41 9.84
C MET A 379 1.42 -20.94 10.09
N PRO A 380 0.29 -21.67 9.93
CA PRO A 380 0.29 -23.12 10.07
C PRO A 380 1.15 -23.85 9.02
N ALA A 381 1.22 -23.31 7.80
CA ALA A 381 2.07 -23.88 6.74
C ALA A 381 3.55 -23.60 6.99
N VAL A 382 3.90 -22.42 7.54
CA VAL A 382 5.26 -22.13 8.03
C VAL A 382 5.67 -23.10 9.13
N LYS A 383 4.77 -23.46 10.05
CA LYS A 383 5.04 -24.50 11.05
C LYS A 383 5.39 -25.85 10.42
N LYS A 384 4.62 -26.28 9.41
CA LYS A 384 4.89 -27.53 8.68
C LYS A 384 6.23 -27.45 7.93
N LEU A 385 6.52 -26.32 7.31
CA LEU A 385 7.81 -26.08 6.67
C LEU A 385 8.96 -26.23 7.67
N LEU A 386 8.91 -25.53 8.80
CA LEU A 386 9.94 -25.60 9.84
C LEU A 386 10.12 -27.03 10.34
N THR A 387 9.03 -27.80 10.53
CA THR A 387 9.11 -29.22 10.87
C THR A 387 9.82 -30.02 9.77
N SER A 388 9.53 -29.75 8.50
CA SER A 388 10.12 -30.49 7.36
C SER A 388 11.62 -30.27 7.20
N ILE A 389 12.12 -29.10 7.59
CA ILE A 389 13.55 -28.76 7.56
C ILE A 389 14.28 -29.03 8.88
N GLY A 390 13.61 -29.64 9.87
CA GLY A 390 14.19 -30.02 11.16
C GLY A 390 14.28 -28.87 12.18
N GLU A 391 13.57 -27.76 11.94
CA GLU A 391 13.58 -26.54 12.76
C GLU A 391 12.25 -26.31 13.51
N GLU A 392 11.48 -27.36 13.82
CA GLU A 392 10.16 -27.27 14.46
C GLU A 392 10.16 -26.39 15.72
N SER A 393 11.22 -26.48 16.54
CA SER A 393 11.34 -25.67 17.77
C SER A 393 11.47 -24.18 17.52
N TYR A 394 11.80 -23.77 16.29
CA TYR A 394 11.89 -22.37 15.92
C TYR A 394 10.51 -21.71 15.74
N TYR A 395 9.44 -22.51 15.58
CA TYR A 395 8.10 -21.96 15.38
C TYR A 395 7.61 -21.08 16.53
N GLU A 396 8.06 -21.31 17.76
CA GLU A 396 7.73 -20.43 18.89
C GLU A 396 8.34 -19.03 18.72
N ASN A 397 9.59 -18.96 18.26
CA ASN A 397 10.25 -17.68 17.93
C ASN A 397 9.53 -16.96 16.80
N TYR A 398 9.23 -17.69 15.73
CA TYR A 398 8.47 -17.14 14.59
C TYR A 398 7.10 -16.60 15.04
N SER A 399 6.35 -17.38 15.81
CA SER A 399 5.04 -16.98 16.34
C SER A 399 5.13 -15.75 17.26
N TYR A 400 6.17 -15.70 18.10
CA TYR A 400 6.40 -14.55 18.98
C TYR A 400 6.67 -13.27 18.16
N GLU A 401 7.56 -13.34 17.19
CA GLU A 401 7.87 -12.19 16.33
C GLU A 401 6.65 -11.75 15.52
N ARG A 402 5.89 -12.70 14.94
CA ARG A 402 4.64 -12.39 14.24
C ARG A 402 3.63 -11.64 15.10
N MET A 403 3.36 -12.13 16.33
CA MET A 403 2.42 -11.47 17.23
C MET A 403 2.93 -10.11 17.71
N THR A 404 4.23 -10.00 17.97
CA THR A 404 4.84 -8.72 18.37
C THR A 404 4.79 -7.72 17.25
N SER A 405 5.09 -8.14 16.01
CA SER A 405 5.01 -7.28 14.81
C SER A 405 3.59 -6.84 14.52
N ALA A 406 2.61 -7.74 14.67
CA ALA A 406 1.20 -7.38 14.48
C ALA A 406 0.70 -6.38 15.54
N VAL A 407 1.03 -6.58 16.82
CA VAL A 407 0.69 -5.61 17.88
C VAL A 407 1.45 -4.29 17.67
N TRP A 408 2.70 -4.35 17.22
CA TRP A 408 3.45 -3.15 16.82
C TRP A 408 2.73 -2.41 15.69
N ALA A 409 2.36 -3.07 14.61
CA ALA A 409 1.68 -2.46 13.47
C ALA A 409 0.38 -1.76 13.88
N LEU A 410 -0.44 -2.41 14.73
CA LEU A 410 -1.68 -1.81 15.25
C LEU A 410 -1.43 -0.52 16.04
N LEU A 411 -0.44 -0.50 16.91
CA LEU A 411 -0.24 0.60 17.85
C LEU A 411 0.68 1.71 17.30
N SER A 412 1.76 1.35 16.59
CA SER A 412 2.67 2.35 16.04
C SER A 412 2.03 3.18 14.93
N ASN A 413 1.28 2.51 14.04
CA ASN A 413 0.58 3.22 12.96
C ASN A 413 -0.57 4.09 13.50
N ALA A 414 -1.20 3.70 14.60
CA ALA A 414 -2.12 4.57 15.32
C ALA A 414 -1.42 5.83 15.89
N ALA A 415 -0.19 5.68 16.40
CA ALA A 415 0.60 6.82 16.85
C ALA A 415 1.04 7.73 15.70
N PHE A 416 1.44 7.17 14.57
CA PHE A 416 1.87 7.92 13.39
C PHE A 416 0.71 8.73 12.80
N ASP A 417 -0.46 8.12 12.63
CA ASP A 417 -1.65 8.83 12.17
C ASP A 417 -2.11 9.92 13.16
N LYS A 418 -2.01 9.67 14.47
CA LYS A 418 -2.26 10.70 15.49
C LYS A 418 -1.30 11.89 15.35
N PHE A 419 -0.01 11.61 15.14
CA PHE A 419 1.00 12.65 14.92
C PHE A 419 0.67 13.49 13.68
N GLU A 420 0.36 12.84 12.55
CA GLU A 420 -0.04 13.53 11.31
C GLU A 420 -1.28 14.38 11.50
N TYR A 421 -2.31 13.83 12.12
CA TYR A 421 -3.53 14.59 12.45
C TYR A 421 -3.20 15.87 13.22
N ASP A 422 -2.36 15.78 14.27
CA ASP A 422 -1.99 16.94 15.08
C ASP A 422 -1.15 17.95 14.29
N VAL A 423 -0.24 17.49 13.43
CA VAL A 423 0.64 18.37 12.66
C VAL A 423 -0.12 19.09 11.54
N TYR A 424 -0.95 18.38 10.76
CA TYR A 424 -1.69 19.00 9.66
C TYR A 424 -2.80 19.95 10.13
N ASN A 425 -3.30 19.76 11.35
CA ASN A 425 -4.26 20.67 11.99
C ASN A 425 -3.62 21.83 12.76
N ALA A 426 -2.28 21.85 12.90
CA ALA A 426 -1.60 22.90 13.64
C ALA A 426 -1.53 24.22 12.84
N ASP A 427 -1.38 25.34 13.59
CA ASP A 427 -1.02 26.61 12.98
C ASP A 427 0.37 26.50 12.31
N GLU A 428 0.46 26.78 11.01
CA GLU A 428 1.67 26.64 10.20
C GLU A 428 2.85 27.49 10.71
N THR A 429 2.60 28.50 11.56
CA THR A 429 3.66 29.29 12.22
C THR A 429 4.36 28.54 13.34
N LYS A 430 3.79 27.43 13.84
CA LYS A 430 4.33 26.59 14.91
C LYS A 430 5.19 25.44 14.40
N LEU A 431 5.24 25.19 13.10
CA LEU A 431 5.93 24.06 12.48
C LEU A 431 7.45 24.22 12.62
N THR A 432 7.97 23.79 13.75
CA THR A 432 9.39 23.82 14.12
C THR A 432 9.85 22.43 14.55
N ARG A 433 11.14 22.18 14.52
CA ARG A 433 11.74 20.94 15.01
C ARG A 433 11.21 20.56 16.40
N SER A 434 11.25 21.47 17.35
CA SER A 434 10.79 21.22 18.72
C SER A 434 9.29 20.88 18.77
N PHE A 435 8.47 21.50 17.93
CA PHE A 435 7.06 21.15 17.82
C PHE A 435 6.88 19.72 17.32
N PHE A 436 7.56 19.33 16.25
CA PHE A 436 7.46 17.97 15.69
C PHE A 436 7.95 16.92 16.69
N GLU A 437 9.12 17.11 17.30
CA GLU A 437 9.66 16.18 18.31
C GLU A 437 8.71 16.03 19.51
N THR A 438 8.13 17.14 20.00
CA THR A 438 7.19 17.11 21.14
C THR A 438 5.89 16.40 20.76
N THR A 439 5.31 16.70 19.59
CA THR A 439 4.06 16.11 19.11
C THR A 439 4.23 14.63 18.84
N PHE A 440 5.34 14.24 18.20
CA PHE A 440 5.65 12.83 17.94
C PHE A 440 5.85 12.05 19.24
N THR A 441 6.59 12.62 20.19
CA THR A 441 6.79 12.00 21.51
C THR A 441 5.47 11.83 22.26
N ALA A 442 4.55 12.79 22.15
CA ALA A 442 3.23 12.69 22.78
C ALA A 442 2.40 11.55 22.16
N ALA A 443 2.33 11.46 20.85
CA ALA A 443 1.65 10.38 20.13
C ALA A 443 2.29 9.01 20.45
N ALA A 444 3.62 8.92 20.42
CA ALA A 444 4.36 7.72 20.78
C ALA A 444 4.05 7.27 22.22
N ASN A 445 4.01 8.18 23.19
CA ASN A 445 3.70 7.84 24.58
C ASN A 445 2.25 7.41 24.80
N GLU A 446 1.31 7.85 23.95
CA GLU A 446 -0.09 7.43 24.02
C GLU A 446 -0.28 5.98 23.56
N TYR A 447 0.38 5.58 22.48
CA TYR A 447 0.15 4.25 21.84
C TYR A 447 1.30 3.26 22.05
N TRP A 448 2.51 3.72 22.35
CA TRP A 448 3.68 2.89 22.62
C TRP A 448 4.54 3.49 23.73
N PRO A 449 4.02 3.62 24.95
CA PRO A 449 4.75 4.21 26.07
C PRO A 449 6.01 3.41 26.40
N ASN A 450 6.98 4.07 27.03
CA ASN A 450 8.17 3.41 27.55
C ASN A 450 7.79 2.25 28.49
N TYR A 451 8.47 1.12 28.31
CA TYR A 451 8.30 -0.07 29.12
C TYR A 451 9.64 -0.53 29.69
N THR A 452 9.66 -0.89 30.99
CA THR A 452 10.86 -1.44 31.63
C THR A 452 10.83 -2.96 31.54
N LEU A 453 11.77 -3.52 30.79
CA LEU A 453 11.93 -4.98 30.64
C LEU A 453 12.33 -5.62 32.00
N PRO A 454 12.17 -6.95 32.15
CA PRO A 454 12.57 -7.68 33.36
C PRO A 454 14.03 -7.49 33.75
N ASN A 455 14.93 -7.29 32.77
CA ASN A 455 16.36 -7.02 32.99
C ASN A 455 16.67 -5.54 33.40
N GLY A 456 15.65 -4.69 33.51
CA GLY A 456 15.78 -3.29 33.86
C GLY A 456 16.04 -2.34 32.67
N LYS A 457 16.18 -2.85 31.44
CA LYS A 457 16.30 -2.02 30.24
C LYS A 457 14.97 -1.34 29.92
N VAL A 458 15.00 -0.04 29.68
CA VAL A 458 13.82 0.69 29.20
C VAL A 458 13.78 0.64 27.68
N VAL A 459 12.63 0.27 27.13
CA VAL A 459 12.34 0.25 25.69
C VAL A 459 11.14 1.13 25.40
N GLY A 460 11.25 1.95 24.36
CA GLY A 460 10.19 2.83 23.87
C GLY A 460 9.93 2.56 22.39
N MET A 461 9.32 3.51 21.69
CA MET A 461 9.08 3.38 20.25
C MET A 461 10.39 3.30 19.44
N GLY A 462 11.45 4.00 19.89
CA GLY A 462 12.78 3.90 19.28
C GLY A 462 12.92 4.63 17.94
N TYR A 463 11.91 5.41 17.54
CA TYR A 463 11.85 6.16 16.29
C TYR A 463 11.80 7.66 16.55
N GLN A 464 12.36 8.41 15.62
CA GLN A 464 12.05 9.82 15.42
C GLN A 464 11.01 9.93 14.28
N TYR A 465 10.26 11.04 14.21
CA TYR A 465 9.29 11.22 13.13
C TYR A 465 9.92 11.11 11.72
N TYR A 466 11.16 11.53 11.55
CA TYR A 466 11.87 11.46 10.27
C TYR A 466 12.41 10.07 9.92
N ASP A 467 12.35 9.10 10.84
CA ASP A 467 12.63 7.69 10.57
C ASP A 467 11.41 6.98 9.95
N VAL A 468 10.25 7.63 9.93
CA VAL A 468 8.98 7.10 9.38
C VAL A 468 8.75 7.73 8.01
N SER A 469 9.20 7.05 6.97
CA SER A 469 9.18 7.58 5.60
C SER A 469 7.77 7.92 5.10
N HIS A 470 6.71 7.19 5.51
CA HIS A 470 5.32 7.51 5.17
C HIS A 470 4.92 8.93 5.53
N LEU A 471 5.42 9.49 6.64
CA LEU A 471 5.10 10.87 7.03
C LEU A 471 5.57 11.88 5.99
N PHE A 472 6.62 11.53 5.22
CA PHE A 472 7.19 12.38 4.18
C PHE A 472 6.66 12.06 2.78
N SER A 473 6.51 10.79 2.44
CA SER A 473 6.20 10.34 1.07
C SER A 473 4.75 9.93 0.84
N SER A 474 4.00 9.58 1.88
CA SER A 474 2.62 9.09 1.78
C SER A 474 1.82 9.43 3.04
N PRO A 475 1.61 10.73 3.32
CA PRO A 475 0.95 11.16 4.53
C PRO A 475 -0.47 10.62 4.64
N ALA A 476 -0.89 10.35 5.88
CA ALA A 476 -2.15 9.69 6.23
C ALA A 476 -2.27 8.21 5.79
N TYR A 477 -1.19 7.61 5.26
CA TYR A 477 -1.19 6.19 4.88
C TYR A 477 -1.15 5.25 6.10
N CYS A 478 -0.41 5.61 7.13
CA CYS A 478 -0.10 4.72 8.26
C CYS A 478 -1.32 4.05 8.89
N ILE A 479 -2.46 4.73 8.99
CA ILE A 479 -3.67 4.14 9.59
C ILE A 479 -4.19 2.93 8.80
N SER A 480 -3.94 2.85 7.49
CA SER A 480 -4.33 1.72 6.66
C SER A 480 -3.78 0.39 7.19
N TYR A 481 -2.55 0.38 7.69
CA TYR A 481 -1.98 -0.84 8.31
C TYR A 481 -2.76 -1.30 9.54
N SER A 482 -3.24 -0.38 10.38
CA SER A 482 -4.03 -0.75 11.56
C SER A 482 -5.44 -1.21 11.19
N VAL A 483 -6.08 -0.54 10.23
CA VAL A 483 -7.43 -0.87 9.76
C VAL A 483 -7.42 -2.22 9.05
N SER A 484 -6.51 -2.40 8.10
CA SER A 484 -6.38 -3.62 7.33
C SER A 484 -5.99 -4.81 8.19
N LEU A 485 -5.09 -4.64 9.16
CA LEU A 485 -4.71 -5.73 10.06
C LEU A 485 -5.86 -6.14 10.98
N THR A 486 -6.71 -5.19 11.40
CA THR A 486 -7.92 -5.50 12.14
C THR A 486 -8.87 -6.34 11.29
N PHE A 487 -9.09 -5.97 10.04
CA PHE A 487 -9.93 -6.72 9.10
C PHE A 487 -9.33 -8.09 8.75
N ALA A 488 -8.03 -8.16 8.45
CA ALA A 488 -7.29 -9.39 8.22
C ALA A 488 -7.37 -10.36 9.39
N SER A 489 -7.26 -9.85 10.62
CA SER A 489 -7.34 -10.64 11.83
C SER A 489 -8.74 -11.21 12.10
N GLU A 490 -9.80 -10.51 11.69
CA GLU A 490 -11.16 -11.06 11.72
C GLU A 490 -11.29 -12.25 10.76
N ILE A 491 -10.77 -12.12 9.53
CA ILE A 491 -10.75 -13.22 8.57
C ILE A 491 -9.96 -14.42 9.13
N TRP A 492 -8.76 -14.16 9.65
CA TRP A 492 -7.90 -15.19 10.24
C TRP A 492 -8.58 -15.98 11.36
N ALA A 493 -9.41 -15.32 12.17
CA ALA A 493 -10.10 -15.92 13.29
C ALA A 493 -11.27 -16.85 12.89
N GLN A 494 -11.67 -16.92 11.62
CA GLN A 494 -12.79 -17.74 11.12
C GLN A 494 -12.36 -19.17 10.78
N GLU A 495 -13.28 -20.13 10.89
CA GLU A 495 -13.02 -21.54 10.52
C GLU A 495 -12.72 -21.75 9.04
N ASN A 496 -13.39 -20.99 8.16
CA ASN A 496 -13.23 -21.02 6.69
C ASN A 496 -12.38 -19.89 6.16
N ASN A 497 -11.36 -19.50 6.89
CA ASN A 497 -10.58 -18.28 6.70
C ASN A 497 -9.97 -18.12 5.29
N PHE A 498 -9.39 -19.18 4.70
CA PHE A 498 -8.87 -19.06 3.32
C PHE A 498 -9.96 -18.87 2.27
N ALA A 499 -11.13 -19.49 2.43
CA ALA A 499 -12.24 -19.24 1.51
C ALA A 499 -12.72 -17.79 1.61
N LYS A 500 -12.79 -17.26 2.83
CA LYS A 500 -13.15 -15.86 3.08
C LYS A 500 -12.09 -14.90 2.55
N TYR A 501 -10.81 -15.20 2.76
CA TYR A 501 -9.69 -14.42 2.20
C TYR A 501 -9.79 -14.32 0.66
N LYS A 502 -9.97 -15.46 -0.03
CA LYS A 502 -10.11 -15.47 -1.49
C LYS A 502 -11.33 -14.70 -1.99
N GLU A 503 -12.43 -14.73 -1.23
CA GLU A 503 -13.61 -13.92 -1.52
C GLU A 503 -13.26 -12.42 -1.45
N VAL A 504 -12.54 -11.97 -0.42
CA VAL A 504 -12.09 -10.58 -0.27
C VAL A 504 -11.12 -10.20 -1.37
N VAL A 505 -10.09 -11.02 -1.65
CA VAL A 505 -9.11 -10.77 -2.73
C VAL A 505 -9.78 -10.62 -4.10
N SER A 506 -10.89 -11.34 -4.34
CA SER A 506 -11.60 -11.24 -5.63
C SER A 506 -12.23 -9.88 -5.90
N TYR A 507 -12.35 -9.02 -4.90
CA TYR A 507 -12.78 -7.62 -5.08
C TYR A 507 -11.65 -6.71 -5.56
N GLY A 508 -10.39 -7.13 -5.45
CA GLY A 508 -9.25 -6.25 -5.71
C GLY A 508 -9.12 -5.12 -4.68
N LYS A 509 -8.35 -4.10 -5.04
CA LYS A 509 -8.02 -2.98 -4.14
C LYS A 509 -8.83 -1.70 -4.40
N ASN A 510 -9.67 -1.67 -5.43
CA ASN A 510 -10.40 -0.49 -5.90
C ASN A 510 -11.87 -0.52 -5.43
N HIS A 511 -12.09 -0.90 -4.18
CA HIS A 511 -13.43 -0.92 -3.57
C HIS A 511 -13.45 -0.11 -2.28
N VAL A 512 -14.61 0.37 -1.91
CA VAL A 512 -14.83 0.95 -0.58
C VAL A 512 -14.86 -0.18 0.45
N LEU A 513 -14.17 -0.01 1.55
CA LEU A 513 -14.02 -1.06 2.58
C LEU A 513 -15.37 -1.53 3.13
N ALA A 514 -16.30 -0.60 3.39
CA ALA A 514 -17.65 -0.93 3.88
C ALA A 514 -18.43 -1.81 2.91
N ASP A 515 -18.28 -1.60 1.59
CA ASP A 515 -18.97 -2.41 0.57
C ASP A 515 -18.45 -3.84 0.56
N VAL A 516 -17.14 -4.03 0.74
CA VAL A 516 -16.54 -5.36 0.86
C VAL A 516 -16.98 -6.04 2.15
N CYS A 517 -16.99 -5.34 3.28
CA CYS A 517 -17.52 -5.85 4.55
C CYS A 517 -18.97 -6.31 4.40
N TYR A 518 -19.83 -5.46 3.82
CA TYR A 518 -21.24 -5.78 3.59
C TYR A 518 -21.42 -7.01 2.68
N SER A 519 -20.69 -7.05 1.57
CA SER A 519 -20.80 -8.13 0.57
C SER A 519 -20.29 -9.47 1.07
N THR A 520 -19.27 -9.46 1.94
CA THR A 520 -18.64 -10.66 2.50
C THR A 520 -19.22 -11.07 3.85
N GLY A 521 -20.06 -10.24 4.48
CA GLY A 521 -20.61 -10.48 5.81
C GLY A 521 -19.57 -10.34 6.94
N LEU A 522 -18.46 -9.65 6.68
CA LEU A 522 -17.44 -9.32 7.69
C LEU A 522 -17.81 -8.02 8.42
N SER A 523 -17.32 -7.89 9.65
CA SER A 523 -17.54 -6.68 10.44
C SER A 523 -16.71 -5.52 9.92
N TYR A 524 -17.20 -4.29 10.14
CA TYR A 524 -16.42 -3.12 9.80
C TYR A 524 -15.27 -2.93 10.80
N PRO A 525 -14.00 -2.89 10.36
CA PRO A 525 -12.84 -3.00 11.24
C PRO A 525 -12.70 -1.84 12.25
N LEU A 526 -13.27 -0.66 11.95
CA LEU A 526 -13.20 0.48 12.86
C LEU A 526 -14.20 0.39 14.03
N ASP A 527 -15.11 -0.61 14.03
CA ASP A 527 -16.06 -0.81 15.12
C ASP A 527 -15.37 -1.37 16.37
N GLN A 528 -15.77 -0.89 17.55
CA GLN A 528 -15.26 -1.38 18.84
C GLN A 528 -15.44 -2.89 19.01
N SER A 529 -16.50 -3.45 18.45
CA SER A 529 -16.78 -4.90 18.48
C SER A 529 -15.74 -5.69 17.68
N SER A 530 -15.30 -5.18 16.53
CA SER A 530 -14.26 -5.78 15.70
C SER A 530 -12.92 -5.79 16.43
N VAL A 531 -12.52 -4.65 17.01
CA VAL A 531 -11.29 -4.57 17.82
C VAL A 531 -11.32 -5.57 18.99
N THR A 532 -12.47 -5.74 19.64
CA THR A 532 -12.62 -6.70 20.75
C THR A 532 -12.51 -8.15 20.25
N ALA A 533 -13.13 -8.47 19.11
CA ALA A 533 -13.06 -9.82 18.52
C ALA A 533 -11.62 -10.18 18.14
N VAL A 534 -10.91 -9.25 17.51
CA VAL A 534 -9.49 -9.39 17.14
C VAL A 534 -8.60 -9.57 18.37
N LEU A 535 -8.77 -8.74 19.41
CA LEU A 535 -8.06 -8.90 20.68
C LEU A 535 -8.21 -10.31 21.24
N ASN A 536 -9.42 -10.85 21.23
CA ASN A 536 -9.68 -12.21 21.74
C ASN A 536 -9.03 -13.29 20.86
N ALA A 537 -8.96 -13.09 19.54
CA ALA A 537 -8.24 -14.01 18.65
C ALA A 537 -6.73 -14.03 18.95
N TYR A 538 -6.11 -12.86 19.12
CA TYR A 538 -4.71 -12.73 19.51
C TYR A 538 -4.43 -13.38 20.86
N LYS A 539 -5.24 -13.10 21.87
CA LYS A 539 -5.11 -13.72 23.20
C LYS A 539 -5.19 -15.25 23.16
N ARG A 540 -6.12 -15.81 22.36
CA ARG A 540 -6.20 -17.27 22.18
C ARG A 540 -4.93 -17.83 21.54
N PHE A 541 -4.46 -17.21 20.46
CA PHE A 541 -3.25 -17.67 19.78
C PHE A 541 -2.00 -17.58 20.68
N ILE A 542 -1.81 -16.46 21.35
CA ILE A 542 -0.69 -16.23 22.27
C ILE A 542 -0.72 -17.22 23.42
N SER A 543 -1.91 -17.49 23.98
CA SER A 543 -2.03 -18.49 25.07
C SER A 543 -1.71 -19.91 24.59
N ALA A 544 -2.07 -20.26 23.37
CA ALA A 544 -1.83 -21.60 22.82
C ALA A 544 -0.36 -21.83 22.42
N ASN A 545 0.35 -20.78 21.95
CA ASN A 545 1.67 -20.93 21.31
C ASN A 545 2.83 -20.32 22.11
N LEU A 546 2.59 -19.30 22.97
CA LEU A 546 3.66 -18.53 23.62
C LEU A 546 3.67 -18.64 25.14
N GLY A 547 2.84 -19.50 25.72
CA GLY A 547 2.79 -19.74 27.17
C GLY A 547 2.37 -18.53 28.02
N ILE A 548 1.80 -17.49 27.41
CA ILE A 548 1.22 -16.32 28.08
C ILE A 548 -0.29 -16.57 28.22
N GLN A 549 -0.78 -16.79 29.42
CA GLN A 549 -2.18 -17.17 29.65
C GLN A 549 -3.11 -15.96 29.73
N TYR A 550 -4.20 -16.00 28.97
CA TYR A 550 -5.30 -15.04 29.05
C TYR A 550 -6.61 -15.76 29.38
N ASP A 551 -7.43 -15.15 30.22
CA ASP A 551 -8.81 -15.57 30.41
C ASP A 551 -9.68 -14.96 29.28
N VAL A 552 -10.06 -15.81 28.32
CA VAL A 552 -10.89 -15.43 27.17
C VAL A 552 -12.32 -16.00 27.27
N SER A 553 -12.77 -16.37 28.46
CA SER A 553 -14.05 -17.09 28.73
C SER A 553 -15.32 -16.23 28.57
N GLY A 554 -15.23 -14.99 28.01
CA GLY A 554 -16.34 -14.03 27.92
C GLY A 554 -17.00 -13.84 26.56
N GLY A 555 -16.71 -14.65 25.53
CA GLY A 555 -17.34 -14.55 24.19
C GLY A 555 -18.32 -15.70 23.96
N THR A 556 -19.57 -15.39 23.57
CA THR A 556 -20.65 -16.34 23.27
C THR A 556 -20.13 -17.51 22.41
N THR A 557 -20.34 -18.69 22.94
CA THR A 557 -20.04 -19.98 22.36
C THR A 557 -20.81 -20.22 21.04
N GLY A 558 -20.22 -19.89 19.88
CA GLY A 558 -20.30 -20.82 18.79
C GLY A 558 -19.21 -21.87 19.09
N ASP A 559 -19.57 -23.10 19.16
CA ASP A 559 -18.74 -24.26 19.48
C ASP A 559 -17.48 -24.21 18.60
N ALA A 560 -16.39 -23.64 19.12
CA ALA A 560 -15.10 -23.69 18.45
C ALA A 560 -14.61 -25.13 18.63
N GLY A 561 -14.95 -25.96 17.67
CA GLY A 561 -14.35 -27.27 17.51
C GLY A 561 -12.84 -27.12 17.61
N THR A 562 -12.21 -28.03 18.32
CA THR A 562 -10.76 -28.20 18.46
C THR A 562 -10.12 -28.46 17.09
N GLY A 563 -10.21 -27.48 16.18
CA GLY A 563 -9.39 -27.43 14.97
C GLY A 563 -7.97 -27.09 15.42
N SER A 564 -7.06 -27.97 15.20
CA SER A 564 -5.63 -27.81 15.44
C SER A 564 -5.13 -26.52 14.73
N PHE A 565 -4.82 -25.49 15.53
CA PHE A 565 -4.03 -24.35 15.10
C PHE A 565 -2.59 -24.78 14.82
#